data_65f85454170e6c60f5d5b5566be5f4ef
#
_entry.id   65f85454170e6c60f5d5b5566be5f4ef
#
_cell.length_a   1.000
_cell.length_b   1.000
_cell.length_c   1.000
_cell.angle_alpha   90.00
_cell.angle_beta   90.00
_cell.angle_gamma   90.00
#
_symmetry.space_group_name_H-M   'P 1'
#
loop_
_entity.id
_entity.type
_entity.pdbx_description
1 polymer ?
#
loop_
_entity_poly.entity_id
_entity_poly.type
_entity_poly.pdbx_seq_one_letter_code
_entity_poly.pdbx_strand_id
1 'polypeptide(L)'
;MEQTLEQDFDFLVLATSIQVLATEHRFEKWNNIPKDRTRLINLLNKLPKQKLIISGDRHRGGIYKLDNLIEITSSSLNRGSSYQSETDALLIGKTYSQNNYGLLTFNQNSVLVELIDQDNNILESISISF
;
A
#
# COMPACT_ATOMS: atom_id res chain seq x y z
N MET A 1 -16.83 -7.81 -4.28
CA MET A 1 -15.90 -7.72 -3.15
C MET A 1 -16.45 -8.35 -1.86
N GLU A 2 -17.63 -7.98 -1.37
CA GLU A 2 -18.19 -8.58 -0.14
C GLU A 2 -18.29 -10.12 -0.21
N GLN A 3 -18.78 -10.68 -1.31
CA GLN A 3 -18.84 -12.14 -1.52
C GLN A 3 -17.46 -12.82 -1.57
N THR A 4 -16.43 -12.13 -2.06
CA THR A 4 -15.06 -12.67 -2.10
C THR A 4 -14.48 -12.79 -0.69
N LEU A 5 -14.90 -11.90 0.23
CA LEU A 5 -14.43 -11.87 1.61
C LEU A 5 -15.07 -12.94 2.50
N GLU A 6 -16.11 -13.64 2.01
CA GLU A 6 -16.72 -14.79 2.67
C GLU A 6 -15.97 -16.10 2.39
N GLN A 7 -15.01 -16.08 1.46
CA GLN A 7 -14.17 -17.25 1.15
C GLN A 7 -13.10 -17.46 2.23
N ASP A 8 -12.67 -18.69 2.40
CA ASP A 8 -11.54 -19.02 3.27
C ASP A 8 -10.23 -18.64 2.58
N PHE A 9 -9.40 -17.85 3.27
CA PHE A 9 -8.07 -17.43 2.82
C PHE A 9 -7.20 -17.13 4.04
N ASP A 10 -5.89 -17.26 3.90
CA ASP A 10 -4.94 -16.97 4.98
C ASP A 10 -4.52 -15.50 5.00
N PHE A 11 -4.41 -14.90 3.83
CA PHE A 11 -3.96 -13.51 3.65
C PHE A 11 -4.70 -12.86 2.49
N LEU A 12 -5.11 -11.60 2.65
CA LEU A 12 -5.78 -10.82 1.61
C LEU A 12 -4.83 -9.79 0.99
N VAL A 13 -4.69 -9.79 -0.33
CA VAL A 13 -4.08 -8.70 -1.08
C VAL A 13 -5.18 -7.98 -1.87
N LEU A 14 -5.40 -6.71 -1.55
CA LEU A 14 -6.32 -5.83 -2.27
C LEU A 14 -5.54 -4.93 -3.23
N ALA A 15 -5.74 -5.11 -4.53
CA ALA A 15 -5.18 -4.22 -5.55
C ALA A 15 -6.14 -3.07 -5.88
N THR A 16 -5.63 -1.86 -5.92
CA THR A 16 -6.38 -0.65 -6.29
C THR A 16 -5.51 0.26 -7.16
N SER A 17 -6.13 1.01 -8.07
CA SER A 17 -5.39 1.93 -8.96
C SER A 17 -4.80 3.12 -8.20
N ILE A 18 -5.53 3.68 -7.23
CA ILE A 18 -5.15 4.86 -6.45
C ILE A 18 -5.07 4.54 -4.96
N GLN A 19 -4.34 5.37 -4.21
CA GLN A 19 -4.10 5.16 -2.78
C GLN A 19 -5.37 5.21 -1.93
N VAL A 20 -5.47 4.27 -0.98
CA VAL A 20 -6.56 4.18 0.00
C VAL A 20 -6.21 4.92 1.30
N LEU A 21 -5.00 4.71 1.82
CA LEU A 21 -4.61 5.22 3.14
C LEU A 21 -4.11 6.66 3.09
N ALA A 22 -3.35 7.05 2.07
CA ALA A 22 -2.79 8.40 1.97
C ALA A 22 -3.85 9.51 2.08
N THR A 23 -3.53 10.58 2.81
CA THR A 23 -4.46 11.68 3.14
C THR A 23 -4.00 13.06 2.67
N GLU A 24 -2.69 13.34 2.66
CA GLU A 24 -2.18 14.72 2.61
C GLU A 24 -1.92 15.25 1.19
N HIS A 25 -1.55 14.40 0.21
CA HIS A 25 -1.24 14.89 -1.13
C HIS A 25 -2.50 15.38 -1.90
N ARG A 26 -2.31 16.23 -2.88
CA ARG A 26 -3.38 16.91 -3.65
C ARG A 26 -3.99 16.09 -4.81
N PHE A 27 -3.40 14.95 -5.16
CA PHE A 27 -3.80 14.13 -6.31
C PHE A 27 -4.93 13.16 -5.96
N GLU A 28 -5.38 12.39 -6.96
CA GLU A 28 -6.41 11.38 -6.76
C GLU A 28 -6.02 10.37 -5.68
N LYS A 29 -6.97 10.10 -4.81
CA LYS A 29 -6.89 9.10 -3.74
C LYS A 29 -8.29 8.82 -3.21
N TRP A 30 -8.45 7.73 -2.51
CA TRP A 30 -9.74 7.40 -1.87
C TRP A 30 -10.21 8.44 -0.84
N ASN A 31 -9.28 9.20 -0.26
CA ASN A 31 -9.65 10.29 0.65
C ASN A 31 -10.46 11.42 -0.04
N ASN A 32 -10.46 11.49 -1.36
CA ASN A 32 -11.30 12.41 -2.15
C ASN A 32 -12.77 11.94 -2.23
N ILE A 33 -13.04 10.66 -1.89
CA ILE A 33 -14.37 10.04 -1.79
C ILE A 33 -14.56 9.44 -0.40
N PRO A 34 -14.66 10.26 0.66
CA PRO A 34 -14.50 9.85 2.06
C PRO A 34 -15.54 8.81 2.51
N LYS A 35 -16.75 8.84 1.98
CA LYS A 35 -17.80 7.86 2.32
C LYS A 35 -17.41 6.45 1.88
N ASP A 36 -16.95 6.31 0.64
CA ASP A 36 -16.54 5.01 0.08
C ASP A 36 -15.24 4.52 0.72
N ARG A 37 -14.28 5.43 0.97
CA ARG A 37 -13.06 5.12 1.71
C ARG A 37 -13.38 4.57 3.11
N THR A 38 -14.24 5.24 3.85
CA THR A 38 -14.65 4.80 5.19
C THR A 38 -15.34 3.44 5.14
N ARG A 39 -16.22 3.23 4.16
CA ARG A 39 -16.89 1.92 3.95
C ARG A 39 -15.87 0.82 3.67
N LEU A 40 -14.89 1.07 2.79
CA LEU A 40 -13.84 0.12 2.48
C LEU A 40 -12.98 -0.23 3.70
N ILE A 41 -12.48 0.79 4.42
CA ILE A 41 -11.67 0.60 5.63
C ILE A 41 -12.45 -0.20 6.69
N ASN A 42 -13.72 0.14 6.92
CA ASN A 42 -14.58 -0.57 7.87
C ASN A 42 -14.80 -2.03 7.45
N LEU A 43 -14.96 -2.30 6.16
CA LEU A 43 -15.09 -3.65 5.63
C LEU A 43 -13.81 -4.46 5.87
N LEU A 44 -12.65 -3.89 5.54
CA LEU A 44 -11.35 -4.53 5.74
C LEU A 44 -11.07 -4.78 7.24
N ASN A 45 -11.41 -3.84 8.12
CA ASN A 45 -11.21 -3.97 9.56
C ASN A 45 -12.09 -5.06 10.22
N LYS A 46 -13.21 -5.41 9.61
CA LYS A 46 -14.05 -6.53 10.08
C LYS A 46 -13.44 -7.91 9.80
N LEU A 47 -12.50 -7.99 8.86
CA LEU A 47 -11.85 -9.24 8.53
C LEU A 47 -10.83 -9.62 9.62
N PRO A 48 -10.89 -10.84 10.17
CA PRO A 48 -9.95 -11.28 11.20
C PRO A 48 -8.56 -11.58 10.63
N LYS A 49 -8.47 -11.82 9.33
CA LYS A 49 -7.22 -12.20 8.63
C LYS A 49 -6.36 -10.97 8.31
N GLN A 50 -5.07 -11.21 8.17
CA GLN A 50 -4.12 -10.17 7.75
C GLN A 50 -4.35 -9.75 6.30
N LYS A 51 -4.02 -8.51 5.99
CA LYS A 51 -4.29 -7.92 4.69
C LYS A 51 -3.28 -6.86 4.32
N LEU A 52 -3.06 -6.72 3.02
CA LEU A 52 -2.21 -5.73 2.40
C LEU A 52 -2.99 -5.05 1.26
N ILE A 53 -2.87 -3.75 1.16
CA ILE A 53 -3.34 -2.97 0.02
C ILE A 53 -2.12 -2.68 -0.87
N ILE A 54 -2.26 -2.93 -2.16
CA ILE A 54 -1.27 -2.51 -3.17
C ILE A 54 -1.89 -1.47 -4.08
N SER A 55 -1.18 -0.37 -4.31
CA SER A 55 -1.66 0.74 -5.13
C SER A 55 -0.58 1.30 -6.06
N GLY A 56 -1.02 2.09 -7.04
CA GLY A 56 -0.19 2.69 -8.08
C GLY A 56 -0.45 4.19 -8.29
N ASP A 57 -0.37 4.63 -9.57
CA ASP A 57 -0.70 5.95 -10.10
C ASP A 57 0.20 7.13 -9.66
N ARG A 58 0.84 7.04 -8.50
CA ARG A 58 1.51 8.17 -7.84
C ARG A 58 2.89 8.56 -8.42
N HIS A 59 3.46 7.78 -9.34
CA HIS A 59 4.83 7.95 -9.87
C HIS A 59 5.87 8.07 -8.74
N ARG A 60 5.68 7.32 -7.66
CA ARG A 60 6.58 7.20 -6.51
C ARG A 60 6.28 5.94 -5.71
N GLY A 61 7.16 5.61 -4.81
CA GLY A 61 6.97 4.55 -3.84
C GLY A 61 6.77 5.07 -2.43
N GLY A 62 6.09 4.28 -1.59
CA GLY A 62 5.90 4.55 -0.16
C GLY A 62 5.08 3.47 0.51
N ILE A 63 5.25 3.33 1.82
CA ILE A 63 4.48 2.40 2.66
C ILE A 63 3.65 3.22 3.66
N TYR A 64 2.37 2.92 3.74
CA TYR A 64 1.43 3.60 4.63
C TYR A 64 0.81 2.59 5.59
N LYS A 65 0.50 3.03 6.81
CA LYS A 65 -0.12 2.19 7.84
C LYS A 65 -1.22 2.94 8.58
N LEU A 66 -2.37 2.28 8.70
CA LEU A 66 -3.49 2.70 9.54
C LEU A 66 -3.94 1.48 10.36
N ASP A 67 -3.69 1.49 11.65
CA ASP A 67 -3.97 0.35 12.56
C ASP A 67 -3.35 -0.96 12.01
N ASN A 68 -4.18 -1.92 11.63
CA ASN A 68 -3.77 -3.20 11.05
C ASN A 68 -3.77 -3.22 9.52
N LEU A 69 -4.06 -2.08 8.88
CA LEU A 69 -4.01 -1.95 7.43
C LEU A 69 -2.65 -1.41 7.01
N ILE A 70 -2.05 -2.09 6.06
CA ILE A 70 -0.81 -1.65 5.41
C ILE A 70 -1.09 -1.48 3.93
N GLU A 71 -0.59 -0.40 3.35
CA GLU A 71 -0.63 -0.13 1.93
C GLU A 71 0.78 0.11 1.41
N ILE A 72 1.18 -0.63 0.38
CA ILE A 72 2.37 -0.30 -0.41
C ILE A 72 1.92 0.36 -1.72
N THR A 73 2.44 1.54 -1.97
CA THR A 73 2.35 2.20 -3.27
C THR A 73 3.67 2.01 -4.00
N SER A 74 3.62 1.47 -5.22
CA SER A 74 4.78 1.34 -6.10
C SER A 74 4.34 1.58 -7.54
N SER A 75 4.72 2.72 -8.11
CA SER A 75 4.16 3.17 -9.38
C SER A 75 5.13 3.96 -10.25
N SER A 76 6.41 3.66 -10.16
CA SER A 76 7.46 4.36 -10.89
C SER A 76 8.38 3.39 -11.63
N LEU A 77 7.82 2.47 -12.39
CA LEU A 77 8.62 1.44 -13.08
C LEU A 77 9.55 2.03 -14.15
N ASN A 78 9.09 3.04 -14.89
CA ASN A 78 9.84 3.62 -16.02
C ASN A 78 9.99 5.15 -15.96
N ARG A 79 9.35 5.80 -15.01
CA ARG A 79 9.39 7.27 -14.87
C ARG A 79 9.24 7.67 -13.41
N GLY A 80 10.36 7.97 -12.77
CA GLY A 80 10.39 8.57 -11.45
C GLY A 80 9.76 9.97 -11.44
N SER A 81 9.45 10.46 -10.26
CA SER A 81 8.94 11.82 -10.03
C SER A 81 10.10 12.76 -9.70
N SER A 82 10.07 13.97 -10.21
CA SER A 82 11.01 15.05 -9.81
C SER A 82 10.60 15.75 -8.51
N TYR A 83 9.44 15.40 -7.94
CA TYR A 83 8.94 16.04 -6.72
C TYR A 83 9.69 15.55 -5.48
N GLN A 84 9.82 16.45 -4.50
CA GLN A 84 10.39 16.14 -3.20
C GLN A 84 9.55 15.08 -2.46
N SER A 85 10.13 14.51 -1.40
CA SER A 85 9.41 13.59 -0.51
C SER A 85 8.14 14.23 0.00
N GLU A 86 7.04 13.49 -0.03
CA GLU A 86 5.77 13.90 0.57
C GLU A 86 5.75 13.54 2.06
N THR A 87 4.99 14.31 2.82
CA THR A 87 4.67 14.02 4.22
C THR A 87 3.23 13.52 4.30
N ASP A 88 2.97 12.55 5.17
CA ASP A 88 1.63 12.06 5.50
C ASP A 88 1.70 11.42 6.89
N ALA A 89 0.68 11.64 7.70
CA ALA A 89 0.64 11.12 9.07
C ALA A 89 0.62 9.58 9.11
N LEU A 90 0.21 8.92 8.04
CA LEU A 90 0.15 7.45 7.92
C LEU A 90 1.37 6.86 7.20
N LEU A 91 2.27 7.70 6.69
CA LEU A 91 3.47 7.25 5.97
C LEU A 91 4.49 6.65 6.95
N ILE A 92 5.00 5.46 6.63
CA ILE A 92 6.17 4.86 7.27
C ILE A 92 7.41 5.30 6.52
N GLY A 93 8.40 5.83 7.24
CA GLY A 93 9.63 6.31 6.61
C GLY A 93 9.40 7.53 5.72
N LYS A 94 9.67 7.41 4.44
CA LYS A 94 9.53 8.49 3.45
C LYS A 94 8.97 8.00 2.12
N THR A 95 8.60 8.91 1.24
CA THR A 95 8.30 8.56 -0.15
C THR A 95 9.56 8.58 -1.02
N TYR A 96 9.58 7.74 -2.04
CA TYR A 96 10.70 7.54 -2.95
C TYR A 96 10.29 7.91 -4.38
N SER A 97 11.01 8.85 -4.98
CA SER A 97 10.70 9.42 -6.30
C SER A 97 11.41 8.71 -7.47
N GLN A 98 12.45 7.92 -7.19
CA GLN A 98 13.17 7.15 -8.20
C GLN A 98 12.31 6.00 -8.74
N ASN A 99 12.75 5.41 -9.85
CA ASN A 99 12.12 4.21 -10.38
C ASN A 99 12.13 3.11 -9.32
N ASN A 100 10.99 2.47 -9.15
CA ASN A 100 10.80 1.46 -8.11
C ASN A 100 9.70 0.46 -8.47
N TYR A 101 9.76 -0.70 -7.79
CA TYR A 101 8.74 -1.73 -7.82
C TYR A 101 8.54 -2.31 -6.42
N GLY A 102 7.36 -2.87 -6.18
CA GLY A 102 7.06 -3.60 -4.95
C GLY A 102 7.30 -5.09 -5.13
N LEU A 103 7.91 -5.73 -4.13
CA LEU A 103 8.09 -7.18 -4.06
C LEU A 103 7.39 -7.72 -2.81
N LEU A 104 6.59 -8.77 -3.00
CA LEU A 104 5.93 -9.50 -1.92
C LEU A 104 6.53 -10.90 -1.84
N THR A 105 7.18 -11.22 -0.73
CA THR A 105 7.72 -12.56 -0.46
C THR A 105 6.85 -13.25 0.58
N PHE A 106 6.11 -14.28 0.15
CA PHE A 106 5.24 -15.07 1.02
C PHE A 106 6.03 -16.19 1.68
N ASN A 107 6.03 -16.21 2.99
CA ASN A 107 6.55 -17.28 3.84
C ASN A 107 5.38 -18.01 4.53
N GLN A 108 5.66 -19.07 5.27
CA GLN A 108 4.64 -19.88 5.92
C GLN A 108 3.70 -19.07 6.85
N ASN A 109 4.24 -18.10 7.61
CA ASN A 109 3.51 -17.33 8.62
C ASN A 109 3.70 -15.81 8.47
N SER A 110 4.18 -15.34 7.33
CA SER A 110 4.44 -13.91 7.11
C SER A 110 4.55 -13.55 5.64
N VAL A 111 4.31 -12.29 5.35
CA VAL A 111 4.64 -11.68 4.06
C VAL A 111 5.66 -10.58 4.31
N LEU A 112 6.82 -10.66 3.64
CA LEU A 112 7.77 -9.57 3.55
C LEU A 112 7.34 -8.68 2.37
N VAL A 113 7.17 -7.41 2.65
CA VAL A 113 6.79 -6.37 1.69
C VAL A 113 7.97 -5.45 1.51
N GLU A 114 8.49 -5.34 0.31
CA GLU A 114 9.68 -4.55 -0.01
C GLU A 114 9.39 -3.57 -1.15
N LEU A 115 9.87 -2.36 -1.00
CA LEU A 115 9.96 -1.36 -2.06
C LEU A 115 11.41 -1.35 -2.54
N ILE A 116 11.63 -1.62 -3.82
CA ILE A 116 12.96 -1.83 -4.40
C ILE A 116 13.16 -0.88 -5.57
N ASP A 117 14.35 -0.29 -5.68
CA ASP A 117 14.70 0.58 -6.80
C ASP A 117 15.16 -0.21 -8.05
N GLN A 118 15.41 0.51 -9.13
CA GLN A 118 15.89 -0.06 -10.40
C GLN A 118 17.27 -0.73 -10.30
N ASP A 119 18.06 -0.40 -9.28
CA ASP A 119 19.40 -0.94 -9.04
C ASP A 119 19.37 -2.11 -8.01
N ASN A 120 18.17 -2.59 -7.68
CA ASN A 120 17.89 -3.65 -6.70
C ASN A 120 18.26 -3.28 -5.25
N ASN A 121 18.32 -2.01 -4.92
CA ASN A 121 18.46 -1.59 -3.53
C ASN A 121 17.08 -1.57 -2.85
N ILE A 122 17.01 -2.11 -1.64
CA ILE A 122 15.80 -2.03 -0.81
C ILE A 122 15.70 -0.58 -0.29
N LEU A 123 14.62 0.09 -0.66
CA LEU A 123 14.31 1.45 -0.25
C LEU A 123 13.58 1.48 1.10
N GLU A 124 12.62 0.56 1.26
CA GLU A 124 11.83 0.39 2.47
C GLU A 124 11.32 -1.04 2.56
N SER A 125 11.09 -1.56 3.77
CA SER A 125 10.52 -2.89 3.95
C SER A 125 9.68 -2.98 5.22
N ILE A 126 8.68 -3.87 5.20
CA ILE A 126 7.88 -4.23 6.37
C ILE A 126 7.49 -5.70 6.31
N SER A 127 7.48 -6.36 7.48
CA SER A 127 6.99 -7.74 7.60
C SER A 127 5.61 -7.75 8.24
N ILE A 128 4.70 -8.55 7.66
CA ILE A 128 3.34 -8.76 8.15
C ILE A 128 3.23 -10.22 8.55
N SER A 129 3.07 -10.49 9.86
CA SER A 129 2.86 -11.85 10.39
C SER A 129 1.37 -12.20 10.43
N PHE A 130 1.02 -13.47 10.18
CA PHE A 130 -0.35 -14.00 10.25
C PHE A 130 -0.40 -15.45 10.70
#